data_2089d0961042eac54b5f33345e98b300
#
_entry.id   2089d0961042eac54b5f33345e98b300
#
_cell.length_a   1.000
_cell.length_b   1.000
_cell.length_c   1.000
_cell.angle_alpha   90.00
_cell.angle_beta   90.00
_cell.angle_gamma   90.00
#
_symmetry.space_group_name_H-M   'P 1'
#
loop_
_entity.id
_entity.type
_entity.pdbx_description
1 polymer ?
#
loop_
_entity_poly.entity_id
_entity_poly.type
_entity_poly.pdbx_seq_one_letter_code
_entity_poly.pdbx_strand_id
1 'polypeptide(L)'
;MAPDTHPGQSASANVYDAVEYPGFAYAHTHPDQLAVMALLYGLDPPPVETCRVLEVACNEGANLIPMAYTIPGAKFVGFDIAPECVARGQEHINALGLKNIRLFAADMLNVGPELGQFDYIIAHGLYAWVPEPVRDRALALCGELLKPNGVAFVSYNALPGSHLRQM
;
A
#
# COMPACT_ATOMS: atom_id res chain seq x y z
N MET A 1 0.96 -50.67 -9.49
CA MET A 1 1.67 -49.43 -9.79
C MET A 1 0.63 -48.53 -10.43
N ALA A 2 -0.06 -47.74 -9.58
CA ALA A 2 -1.11 -46.83 -9.99
C ALA A 2 -0.50 -45.41 -10.03
N PRO A 3 -0.86 -44.55 -10.99
CA PRO A 3 -0.29 -43.19 -11.04
C PRO A 3 -0.97 -42.29 -10.02
N ASP A 4 -0.15 -41.61 -9.20
CA ASP A 4 -0.55 -40.53 -8.36
C ASP A 4 -1.06 -39.36 -9.20
N THR A 5 -2.36 -39.15 -9.19
CA THR A 5 -2.97 -37.90 -9.67
C THR A 5 -3.04 -36.95 -8.50
N HIS A 6 -2.12 -35.97 -8.43
CA HIS A 6 -2.28 -34.81 -7.58
C HIS A 6 -3.52 -34.02 -8.04
N PRO A 7 -4.50 -33.74 -7.17
CA PRO A 7 -5.60 -32.86 -7.53
C PRO A 7 -5.05 -31.44 -7.70
N GLY A 8 -5.38 -30.83 -8.83
CA GLY A 8 -5.01 -29.47 -9.16
C GLY A 8 -5.37 -28.50 -8.02
N GLN A 9 -4.46 -27.61 -7.72
CA GLN A 9 -4.68 -26.48 -6.83
C GLN A 9 -5.82 -25.64 -7.43
N SER A 10 -7.03 -25.85 -6.89
CA SER A 10 -8.11 -24.88 -7.05
C SER A 10 -7.59 -23.55 -6.46
N ALA A 11 -7.75 -22.46 -7.20
CA ALA A 11 -7.49 -21.13 -6.70
C ALA A 11 -8.13 -21.01 -5.31
N SER A 12 -7.31 -21.05 -4.26
CA SER A 12 -7.77 -20.84 -2.89
C SER A 12 -8.36 -19.43 -2.87
N ALA A 13 -9.67 -19.34 -2.57
CA ALA A 13 -10.30 -18.05 -2.30
C ALA A 13 -9.37 -17.29 -1.36
N ASN A 14 -8.99 -16.08 -1.75
CA ASN A 14 -8.01 -15.32 -1.00
C ASN A 14 -8.57 -15.09 0.40
N VAL A 15 -7.88 -15.58 1.43
CA VAL A 15 -8.34 -15.48 2.83
C VAL A 15 -8.63 -14.02 3.21
N TYR A 16 -8.00 -13.07 2.55
CA TYR A 16 -8.21 -11.63 2.72
C TYR A 16 -9.54 -11.12 2.15
N ASP A 17 -10.16 -11.82 1.18
CA ASP A 17 -11.51 -11.50 0.72
C ASP A 17 -12.60 -11.96 1.71
N ALA A 18 -12.28 -12.92 2.58
CA ALA A 18 -13.23 -13.47 3.56
C ALA A 18 -13.32 -12.65 4.87
N VAL A 19 -12.39 -11.73 5.13
CA VAL A 19 -12.34 -10.90 6.33
C VAL A 19 -12.36 -9.44 5.93
N GLU A 20 -13.50 -8.77 6.18
CA GLU A 20 -13.58 -7.31 6.00
C GLU A 20 -12.70 -6.61 7.05
N TYR A 21 -11.58 -6.07 6.61
CA TYR A 21 -10.82 -5.12 7.41
C TYR A 21 -11.39 -3.71 7.19
N PRO A 22 -11.85 -3.03 8.25
CA PRO A 22 -12.37 -1.67 8.10
C PRO A 22 -11.27 -0.75 7.58
N GLY A 23 -11.55 -0.07 6.47
CA GLY A 23 -10.64 0.92 5.89
C GLY A 23 -10.70 2.23 6.68
N PHE A 24 -9.53 2.80 6.97
CA PHE A 24 -9.41 4.10 7.65
C PHE A 24 -8.43 5.01 6.90
N ALA A 25 -8.65 6.33 7.04
CA ALA A 25 -7.66 7.32 6.68
C ALA A 25 -6.70 7.56 7.86
N TYR A 26 -5.42 7.46 7.60
CA TYR A 26 -4.38 7.59 8.62
C TYR A 26 -3.59 8.89 8.40
N ALA A 27 -3.86 9.91 9.20
CA ALA A 27 -3.23 11.23 9.05
C ALA A 27 -1.69 11.18 9.03
N HIS A 28 -1.08 10.28 9.80
CA HIS A 28 0.37 10.13 9.88
C HIS A 28 1.02 9.52 8.63
N THR A 29 0.24 8.99 7.70
CA THR A 29 0.72 8.50 6.39
C THR A 29 0.53 9.53 5.28
N HIS A 30 -0.14 10.65 5.57
CA HIS A 30 -0.38 11.70 4.59
C HIS A 30 0.96 12.31 4.11
N PRO A 31 1.12 12.60 2.79
CA PRO A 31 2.36 13.17 2.25
C PRO A 31 2.85 14.41 2.98
N ASP A 32 1.95 15.30 3.46
CA ASP A 32 2.33 16.48 4.25
C ASP A 32 3.08 16.09 5.54
N GLN A 33 2.59 15.06 6.25
CA GLN A 33 3.23 14.60 7.47
C GLN A 33 4.58 13.96 7.18
N LEU A 34 4.66 13.17 6.10
CA LEU A 34 5.91 12.54 5.68
C LEU A 34 6.93 13.57 5.23
N ALA A 35 6.51 14.62 4.51
CA ALA A 35 7.36 15.74 4.12
C ALA A 35 7.90 16.51 5.34
N VAL A 36 7.03 16.82 6.31
CA VAL A 36 7.46 17.49 7.56
C VAL A 36 8.49 16.65 8.31
N MET A 37 8.26 15.35 8.43
CA MET A 37 9.23 14.46 9.08
C MET A 37 10.55 14.42 8.31
N ALA A 38 10.52 14.34 6.98
CA ALA A 38 11.73 14.39 6.16
C ALA A 38 12.52 15.68 6.38
N LEU A 39 11.86 16.84 6.38
CA LEU A 39 12.48 18.14 6.67
C LEU A 39 13.13 18.19 8.05
N LEU A 40 12.47 17.64 9.08
CA LEU A 40 13.03 17.58 10.45
C LEU A 40 14.30 16.72 10.53
N TYR A 41 14.43 15.72 9.64
CA TYR A 41 15.63 14.90 9.52
C TYR A 41 16.66 15.44 8.50
N GLY A 42 16.45 16.65 7.98
CA GLY A 42 17.40 17.32 7.10
C GLY A 42 17.36 16.85 5.63
N LEU A 43 16.28 16.18 5.22
CA LEU A 43 16.03 15.84 3.84
C LEU A 43 15.32 17.01 3.13
N ASP A 44 15.38 17.03 1.81
CA ASP A 44 14.64 17.95 0.93
C ASP A 44 13.54 17.15 0.21
N PRO A 45 12.35 16.95 0.82
CA PRO A 45 11.33 16.09 0.28
C PRO A 45 10.67 16.67 -0.96
N PRO A 46 10.15 15.81 -1.88
CA PRO A 46 9.40 16.25 -3.03
C PRO A 46 8.14 17.06 -2.66
N PRO A 47 7.76 18.07 -3.51
CA PRO A 47 6.56 18.86 -3.28
C PRO A 47 5.30 18.01 -3.23
N VAL A 48 4.48 18.21 -2.19
CA VAL A 48 3.29 17.40 -1.94
C VAL A 48 2.19 17.64 -2.98
N GLU A 49 2.07 18.87 -3.47
CA GLU A 49 1.02 19.29 -4.40
C GLU A 49 1.05 18.57 -5.75
N THR A 50 2.22 18.05 -6.14
CA THR A 50 2.44 17.39 -7.44
C THR A 50 3.09 16.01 -7.33
N CYS A 51 3.14 15.46 -6.12
CA CYS A 51 3.83 14.21 -5.84
C CYS A 51 3.15 12.99 -6.48
N ARG A 52 3.91 11.91 -6.56
CA ARG A 52 3.38 10.56 -6.84
C ARG A 52 3.46 9.72 -5.57
N VAL A 53 2.33 9.17 -5.17
CA VAL A 53 2.20 8.34 -3.97
C VAL A 53 1.86 6.90 -4.35
N LEU A 54 2.54 5.95 -3.75
CA LEU A 54 2.20 4.52 -3.81
C LEU A 54 1.75 4.04 -2.43
N GLU A 55 0.63 3.36 -2.35
CA GLU A 55 0.26 2.57 -1.17
C GLU A 55 0.26 1.09 -1.50
N VAL A 56 1.03 0.34 -0.73
CA VAL A 56 1.17 -1.11 -0.81
C VAL A 56 0.18 -1.76 0.14
N ALA A 57 -0.58 -2.75 -0.33
CA ALA A 57 -1.70 -3.36 0.40
C ALA A 57 -2.75 -2.31 0.81
N CYS A 58 -3.25 -1.58 -0.20
CA CYS A 58 -4.13 -0.43 -0.01
C CYS A 58 -5.59 -0.79 0.33
N ASN A 59 -5.95 -2.07 0.37
CA ASN A 59 -7.32 -2.55 0.54
C ASN A 59 -8.27 -1.87 -0.49
N GLU A 60 -9.38 -1.30 -0.07
CA GLU A 60 -10.31 -0.51 -0.90
C GLU A 60 -9.87 0.95 -1.10
N GLY A 61 -8.66 1.31 -0.71
CA GLY A 61 -8.11 2.66 -0.88
C GLY A 61 -8.65 3.71 0.08
N ALA A 62 -9.25 3.31 1.21
CA ALA A 62 -9.82 4.23 2.20
C ALA A 62 -8.82 5.25 2.74
N ASN A 63 -7.52 4.94 2.71
CA ASN A 63 -6.46 5.88 3.06
C ASN A 63 -6.05 6.78 1.88
N LEU A 64 -5.99 6.25 0.65
CA LEU A 64 -5.56 7.02 -0.53
C LEU A 64 -6.64 7.92 -1.12
N ILE A 65 -7.90 7.49 -1.12
CA ILE A 65 -9.00 8.24 -1.76
C ILE A 65 -9.16 9.64 -1.17
N PRO A 66 -9.16 9.84 0.17
CA PRO A 66 -9.18 11.19 0.76
C PRO A 66 -7.98 12.05 0.36
N MET A 67 -6.78 11.48 0.26
CA MET A 67 -5.59 12.19 -0.19
C MET A 67 -5.75 12.62 -1.67
N ALA A 68 -6.24 11.74 -2.54
CA ALA A 68 -6.47 12.05 -3.93
C ALA A 68 -7.52 13.15 -4.13
N TYR A 69 -8.52 13.20 -3.25
CA TYR A 69 -9.55 14.23 -3.26
C TYR A 69 -8.99 15.61 -2.84
N THR A 70 -8.15 15.62 -1.81
CA THR A 70 -7.62 16.87 -1.23
C THR A 70 -6.39 17.42 -1.95
N ILE A 71 -5.66 16.58 -2.71
CA ILE A 71 -4.46 16.98 -3.46
C ILE A 71 -4.64 16.65 -4.96
N PRO A 72 -5.47 17.43 -5.69
CA PRO A 72 -5.83 17.12 -7.07
C PRO A 72 -4.67 17.17 -8.07
N GLY A 73 -3.57 17.86 -7.75
CA GLY A 73 -2.35 17.91 -8.55
C GLY A 73 -1.42 16.71 -8.42
N ALA A 74 -1.55 15.95 -7.32
CA ALA A 74 -0.76 14.76 -7.06
C ALA A 74 -1.37 13.51 -7.75
N LYS A 75 -0.58 12.44 -7.87
CA LYS A 75 -1.00 11.17 -8.47
C LYS A 75 -0.87 10.05 -7.46
N PHE A 76 -1.91 9.26 -7.33
CA PHE A 76 -2.01 8.19 -6.36
C PHE A 76 -2.15 6.82 -7.04
N VAL A 77 -1.39 5.87 -6.58
CA VAL A 77 -1.44 4.48 -7.03
C VAL A 77 -1.53 3.59 -5.80
N GLY A 78 -2.45 2.64 -5.82
CA GLY A 78 -2.56 1.63 -4.78
C GLY A 78 -2.72 0.25 -5.40
N PHE A 79 -2.20 -0.77 -4.74
CA PHE A 79 -2.50 -2.15 -5.10
C PHE A 79 -2.74 -3.00 -3.85
N ASP A 80 -3.56 -4.02 -4.04
CA ASP A 80 -3.84 -5.02 -3.02
C ASP A 80 -3.99 -6.40 -3.66
N ILE A 81 -3.76 -7.45 -2.88
CA ILE A 81 -3.93 -8.83 -3.34
C ILE A 81 -5.40 -9.24 -3.44
N ALA A 82 -6.30 -8.51 -2.76
CA ALA A 82 -7.74 -8.78 -2.69
C ALA A 82 -8.50 -8.03 -3.81
N PRO A 83 -8.89 -8.69 -4.90
CA PRO A 83 -9.52 -8.05 -6.05
C PRO A 83 -10.90 -7.44 -5.72
N GLU A 84 -11.65 -8.04 -4.79
CA GLU A 84 -12.96 -7.52 -4.38
C GLU A 84 -12.84 -6.20 -3.62
N CYS A 85 -11.84 -6.07 -2.75
CA CYS A 85 -11.54 -4.81 -2.06
C CYS A 85 -11.19 -3.71 -3.07
N VAL A 86 -10.32 -4.02 -4.02
CA VAL A 86 -9.94 -3.08 -5.09
C VAL A 86 -11.14 -2.66 -5.94
N ALA A 87 -12.04 -3.59 -6.25
CA ALA A 87 -13.25 -3.29 -7.01
C ALA A 87 -14.15 -2.29 -6.27
N ARG A 88 -14.38 -2.48 -4.96
CA ARG A 88 -15.14 -1.52 -4.13
C ARG A 88 -14.47 -0.14 -4.11
N GLY A 89 -13.15 -0.10 -3.96
CA GLY A 89 -12.39 1.14 -4.02
C GLY A 89 -12.53 1.86 -5.36
N GLN A 90 -12.54 1.11 -6.47
CA GLN A 90 -12.75 1.68 -7.79
C GLN A 90 -14.17 2.25 -7.98
N GLU A 91 -15.18 1.66 -7.35
CA GLU A 91 -16.53 2.22 -7.32
C GLU A 91 -16.57 3.58 -6.60
N HIS A 92 -15.89 3.69 -5.44
CA HIS A 92 -15.76 4.94 -4.71
C HIS A 92 -15.05 6.03 -5.53
N ILE A 93 -13.94 5.68 -6.20
CA ILE A 93 -13.19 6.58 -7.09
C ILE A 93 -14.09 7.11 -8.20
N ASN A 94 -14.87 6.23 -8.83
CA ASN A 94 -15.78 6.58 -9.91
C ASN A 94 -16.92 7.48 -9.41
N ALA A 95 -17.51 7.17 -8.26
CA ALA A 95 -18.58 7.96 -7.64
C ALA A 95 -18.13 9.40 -7.29
N LEU A 96 -16.86 9.55 -6.85
CA LEU A 96 -16.24 10.84 -6.55
C LEU A 96 -15.70 11.56 -7.80
N GLY A 97 -15.69 10.90 -8.96
CA GLY A 97 -15.17 11.46 -10.22
C GLY A 97 -13.66 11.71 -10.23
N LEU A 98 -12.88 11.06 -9.34
CA LEU A 98 -11.45 11.27 -9.23
C LEU A 98 -10.72 10.72 -10.47
N LYS A 99 -9.71 11.48 -10.95
CA LYS A 99 -8.90 11.13 -12.13
C LYS A 99 -7.42 10.98 -11.83
N ASN A 100 -7.01 11.28 -10.61
CA ASN A 100 -5.62 11.29 -10.15
C ASN A 100 -5.26 10.09 -9.27
N ILE A 101 -6.13 9.09 -9.18
CA ILE A 101 -5.92 7.86 -8.42
C ILE A 101 -6.25 6.63 -9.26
N ARG A 102 -5.46 5.57 -9.07
CA ARG A 102 -5.67 4.24 -9.66
C ARG A 102 -5.45 3.16 -8.61
N LEU A 103 -6.41 2.26 -8.46
CA LEU A 103 -6.24 1.03 -7.69
C LEU A 103 -6.23 -0.17 -8.65
N PHE A 104 -5.47 -1.22 -8.31
CA PHE A 104 -5.45 -2.47 -9.09
C PHE A 104 -5.11 -3.67 -8.20
N ALA A 105 -5.63 -4.84 -8.57
CA ALA A 105 -5.33 -6.08 -7.86
C ALA A 105 -3.99 -6.64 -8.33
N ALA A 106 -3.08 -6.89 -7.38
CA ALA A 106 -1.78 -7.51 -7.66
C ALA A 106 -1.18 -8.15 -6.40
N ASP A 107 -0.47 -9.25 -6.61
CA ASP A 107 0.44 -9.78 -5.60
C ASP A 107 1.73 -8.96 -5.59
N MET A 108 2.12 -8.50 -4.41
CA MET A 108 3.35 -7.73 -4.18
C MET A 108 4.61 -8.42 -4.72
N LEU A 109 4.65 -9.74 -4.68
CA LEU A 109 5.78 -10.52 -5.20
C LEU A 109 5.97 -10.36 -6.72
N ASN A 110 4.91 -9.96 -7.44
CA ASN A 110 4.88 -9.80 -8.89
C ASN A 110 4.89 -8.34 -9.36
N VAL A 111 4.96 -7.38 -8.45
CA VAL A 111 5.00 -5.95 -8.75
C VAL A 111 6.45 -5.45 -8.75
N GLY A 112 6.79 -4.54 -9.66
CA GLY A 112 8.15 -4.04 -9.78
C GLY A 112 8.27 -2.69 -10.51
N PRO A 113 9.44 -2.46 -11.18
CA PRO A 113 9.79 -1.19 -11.80
C PRO A 113 8.82 -0.68 -12.89
N GLU A 114 7.96 -1.54 -13.40
CA GLU A 114 6.91 -1.16 -14.37
C GLU A 114 5.92 -0.12 -13.83
N LEU A 115 5.81 0.01 -12.50
CA LEU A 115 5.01 1.04 -11.85
C LEU A 115 5.63 2.44 -11.96
N GLY A 116 6.92 2.52 -12.31
CA GLY A 116 7.71 3.75 -12.29
C GLY A 116 8.08 4.17 -10.87
N GLN A 117 8.57 5.40 -10.71
CA GLN A 117 9.08 5.90 -9.44
C GLN A 117 8.06 6.79 -8.72
N PHE A 118 8.17 6.82 -7.39
CA PHE A 118 7.27 7.53 -6.48
C PHE A 118 8.05 8.49 -5.56
N ASP A 119 7.37 9.54 -5.15
CA ASP A 119 7.86 10.51 -4.18
C ASP A 119 7.63 10.03 -2.75
N TYR A 120 6.47 9.38 -2.53
CA TYR A 120 6.09 8.79 -1.25
C TYR A 120 5.60 7.37 -1.44
N ILE A 121 6.05 6.44 -0.58
CA ILE A 121 5.58 5.05 -0.54
C ILE A 121 5.05 4.75 0.86
N ILE A 122 3.84 4.20 0.93
CA ILE A 122 3.14 3.87 2.18
C ILE A 122 2.93 2.35 2.24
N ALA A 123 3.44 1.72 3.30
CA ALA A 123 3.17 0.33 3.67
C ALA A 123 2.64 0.30 5.10
N HIS A 124 1.35 0.61 5.27
CA HIS A 124 0.71 0.69 6.57
C HIS A 124 -0.07 -0.58 6.90
N GLY A 125 0.12 -1.08 8.13
CA GLY A 125 -0.62 -2.26 8.62
C GLY A 125 -0.25 -3.59 7.97
N LEU A 126 0.86 -3.66 7.23
CA LEU A 126 1.28 -4.84 6.46
C LEU A 126 2.43 -5.60 7.11
N TYR A 127 3.55 -4.93 7.37
CA TYR A 127 4.86 -5.53 7.61
C TYR A 127 4.91 -6.55 8.77
N ALA A 128 4.14 -6.31 9.83
CA ALA A 128 4.08 -7.21 10.99
C ALA A 128 3.23 -8.47 10.77
N TRP A 129 2.45 -8.54 9.69
CA TRP A 129 1.41 -9.56 9.50
C TRP A 129 1.67 -10.52 8.35
N VAL A 130 2.66 -10.23 7.52
CA VAL A 130 2.97 -11.01 6.32
C VAL A 130 4.22 -11.89 6.51
N PRO A 131 4.36 -13.00 5.73
CA PRO A 131 5.55 -13.84 5.74
C PRO A 131 6.81 -13.08 5.34
N GLU A 132 7.98 -13.59 5.78
CA GLU A 132 9.29 -12.99 5.53
C GLU A 132 9.55 -12.62 4.06
N PRO A 133 9.28 -13.48 3.04
CA PRO A 133 9.52 -13.10 1.64
C PRO A 133 8.71 -11.88 1.19
N VAL A 134 7.49 -11.70 1.73
CA VAL A 134 6.63 -10.55 1.42
C VAL A 134 7.16 -9.29 2.14
N ARG A 135 7.67 -9.43 3.38
CA ARG A 135 8.33 -8.32 4.08
C ARG A 135 9.56 -7.82 3.35
N ASP A 136 10.41 -8.75 2.90
CA ASP A 136 11.61 -8.42 2.15
C ASP A 136 11.27 -7.74 0.83
N ARG A 137 10.22 -8.23 0.14
CA ARG A 137 9.74 -7.60 -1.08
C ARG A 137 9.18 -6.19 -0.83
N ALA A 138 8.47 -5.96 0.26
CA ALA A 138 7.96 -4.63 0.60
C ALA A 138 9.11 -3.62 0.77
N LEU A 139 10.19 -3.99 1.46
CA LEU A 139 11.36 -3.14 1.62
C LEU A 139 12.13 -2.96 0.30
N ALA A 140 12.26 -4.03 -0.48
CA ALA A 140 12.90 -3.96 -1.80
C ALA A 140 12.14 -3.01 -2.73
N LEU A 141 10.80 -3.07 -2.77
CA LEU A 141 9.97 -2.13 -3.53
C LEU A 141 10.22 -0.68 -3.13
N CYS A 142 10.36 -0.40 -1.81
CA CYS A 142 10.72 0.95 -1.37
C CYS A 142 12.05 1.40 -1.97
N GLY A 143 13.09 0.54 -1.93
CA GLY A 143 14.40 0.87 -2.49
C GLY A 143 14.40 1.03 -4.03
N GLU A 144 13.61 0.24 -4.75
CA GLU A 144 13.53 0.23 -6.21
C GLU A 144 12.70 1.38 -6.77
N LEU A 145 11.60 1.74 -6.08
CA LEU A 145 10.57 2.63 -6.62
C LEU A 145 10.62 4.05 -6.03
N LEU A 146 11.39 4.31 -4.97
CA LEU A 146 11.57 5.67 -4.48
C LEU A 146 12.43 6.49 -5.42
N LYS A 147 12.01 7.73 -5.68
CA LYS A 147 12.86 8.76 -6.29
C LYS A 147 13.94 9.22 -5.29
N PRO A 148 15.00 9.89 -5.76
CA PRO A 148 15.90 10.63 -4.89
C PRO A 148 15.11 11.58 -3.98
N ASN A 149 15.46 11.62 -2.70
CA ASN A 149 14.75 12.37 -1.63
C ASN A 149 13.31 11.93 -1.36
N GLY A 150 12.84 10.83 -1.99
CA GLY A 150 11.55 10.24 -1.68
C GLY A 150 11.50 9.65 -0.27
N VAL A 151 10.30 9.50 0.28
CA VAL A 151 10.07 9.02 1.64
C VAL A 151 9.22 7.76 1.64
N ALA A 152 9.69 6.71 2.32
CA ALA A 152 8.89 5.52 2.60
C ALA A 152 8.40 5.52 4.04
N PHE A 153 7.11 5.25 4.23
CA PHE A 153 6.51 4.96 5.53
C PHE A 153 6.20 3.47 5.64
N VAL A 154 6.81 2.80 6.61
CA VAL A 154 6.55 1.39 6.91
C VAL A 154 6.15 1.25 8.36
N SER A 155 4.91 0.84 8.64
CA SER A 155 4.48 0.58 10.00
C SER A 155 4.77 -0.86 10.42
N TYR A 156 5.20 -1.04 11.66
CA TYR A 156 5.43 -2.36 12.24
C TYR A 156 5.18 -2.35 13.75
N ASN A 157 4.98 -3.54 14.31
CA ASN A 157 4.80 -3.72 15.75
C ASN A 157 6.16 -3.92 16.42
N ALA A 158 6.52 -2.99 17.32
CA ALA A 158 7.77 -3.09 18.08
C ALA A 158 7.52 -3.58 19.51
N LEU A 159 8.35 -4.50 19.99
CA LEU A 159 8.37 -4.94 21.37
C LEU A 159 9.20 -3.98 22.22
N PRO A 160 8.85 -3.73 23.50
CA PRO A 160 7.73 -4.31 24.25
C PRO A 160 6.37 -3.60 24.06
N GLY A 161 6.29 -2.50 23.33
CA GLY A 161 5.10 -1.66 23.21
C GLY A 161 3.86 -2.35 22.62
N SER A 162 4.06 -3.35 21.75
CA SER A 162 2.96 -4.10 21.13
C SER A 162 2.43 -5.26 21.99
N HIS A 163 3.07 -5.62 23.11
CA HIS A 163 2.63 -6.73 23.98
C HIS A 163 1.21 -6.57 24.51
N LEU A 164 0.83 -5.33 24.87
CA LEU A 164 -0.50 -5.05 25.43
C LEU A 164 -1.65 -5.22 24.42
N ARG A 165 -1.34 -5.27 23.13
CA ARG A 165 -2.34 -5.47 22.05
C ARG A 165 -2.49 -6.93 21.64
N GLN A 166 -1.61 -7.81 22.13
CA GLN A 166 -1.63 -9.25 21.84
C GLN A 166 -2.29 -10.09 22.94
N MET A 167 -2.67 -9.47 24.06
CA MET A 167 -3.46 -10.05 25.15
C MET A 167 -4.95 -9.70 25.01
#